data_5e2ff5140eaac62b1a9e71028f63a757
#
_entry.id   5e2ff5140eaac62b1a9e71028f63a757
#
_cell.length_a   1.000
_cell.length_b   1.000
_cell.length_c   1.000
_cell.angle_alpha   90.00
_cell.angle_beta   90.00
_cell.angle_gamma   90.00
#
_symmetry.space_group_name_H-M   'P 1'
#
loop_
_entity.id
_entity.type
_entity.pdbx_description
1 polymer ?
#
loop_
_entity_poly.entity_id
_entity_poly.type
_entity_poly.pdbx_seq_one_letter_code
_entity_poly.pdbx_strand_id
1 'polypeptide(L)'
;MDIKNFFSGMFGGGSQNILHTPNGDFNLAKSSDRKRIKKMVIELQRTTDALTRRDIADWRNAWQMAINVDSPNRQRLYDIYRDVDIDLHLSGCVRQRVGFVMAKSFKLVDAKGNENEEAHHYFDQAWFKQMLEYALAANLWGHSLIELGDLTTDGDGCPCYTDVKLIPRKHVIPEYGRVIQQLGQDWTTGIDYHSAPFSDWLIEAGRPDDLGLYLKAATQTIPKKNMLAFWDSFGEIFGMPMRIARTTSRDPKEMGRLEQMLKGAGASQYMVAGQDTEIEFVESGKGDAFNVYDKR
;
A
#
# COMPACT_ATOMS: atom_id res chain seq x y z
N MET A 1 -16.66 3.83 -14.87
CA MET A 1 -16.47 2.82 -15.94
C MET A 1 -17.65 1.87 -15.90
N ASP A 2 -18.46 1.88 -16.93
CA ASP A 2 -19.73 1.13 -16.92
C ASP A 2 -19.42 -0.35 -17.16
N ILE A 3 -19.76 -1.20 -16.19
CA ILE A 3 -19.49 -2.66 -16.20
C ILE A 3 -20.04 -3.32 -17.48
N LYS A 4 -21.11 -2.76 -18.08
CA LYS A 4 -21.67 -3.24 -19.34
C LYS A 4 -20.71 -3.10 -20.51
N ASN A 5 -19.94 -2.02 -20.58
CA ASN A 5 -19.00 -1.76 -21.68
C ASN A 5 -17.71 -2.59 -21.56
N PHE A 6 -17.29 -2.92 -20.33
CA PHE A 6 -16.16 -3.81 -20.11
C PHE A 6 -16.44 -5.23 -20.62
N PHE A 7 -17.66 -5.72 -20.41
CA PHE A 7 -18.04 -7.06 -20.87
C PHE A 7 -18.38 -7.12 -22.37
N SER A 8 -18.87 -6.04 -22.97
CA SER A 8 -19.22 -6.04 -24.42
C SER A 8 -17.97 -6.06 -25.33
N GLY A 9 -16.86 -5.48 -24.89
CA GLY A 9 -15.59 -5.50 -25.65
C GLY A 9 -14.85 -6.82 -25.61
N MET A 10 -15.19 -7.71 -24.66
CA MET A 10 -14.52 -9.00 -24.46
C MET A 10 -15.18 -10.16 -25.24
N PHE A 11 -16.39 -9.96 -25.81
CA PHE A 11 -17.20 -11.00 -26.42
C PHE A 11 -17.47 -10.77 -27.90
N GLY A 12 -16.42 -10.54 -28.68
CA GLY A 12 -16.45 -10.61 -30.15
C GLY A 12 -16.46 -12.07 -30.62
N GLY A 13 -17.65 -12.60 -30.88
CA GLY A 13 -17.91 -13.72 -31.82
C GLY A 13 -17.43 -15.11 -31.39
N GLY A 14 -18.32 -15.92 -30.81
CA GLY A 14 -18.12 -17.36 -30.64
C GLY A 14 -18.88 -17.91 -29.40
N SER A 15 -19.68 -18.94 -29.58
CA SER A 15 -20.67 -19.53 -28.67
C SER A 15 -20.13 -20.18 -27.39
N GLN A 16 -19.27 -19.53 -26.62
CA GLN A 16 -18.90 -20.01 -25.30
C GLN A 16 -19.08 -18.91 -24.26
N ASN A 17 -20.21 -19.00 -23.52
CA ASN A 17 -20.49 -18.16 -22.35
C ASN A 17 -19.61 -18.53 -21.12
N ILE A 18 -18.37 -18.98 -21.36
CA ILE A 18 -17.44 -19.41 -20.31
C ILE A 18 -16.32 -18.38 -20.20
N LEU A 19 -16.16 -17.81 -18.98
CA LEU A 19 -15.05 -16.93 -18.64
C LEU A 19 -13.97 -17.77 -17.92
N HIS A 20 -12.80 -17.90 -18.54
CA HIS A 20 -11.65 -18.57 -17.96
C HIS A 20 -10.86 -17.59 -17.08
N THR A 21 -10.73 -17.91 -15.79
CA THR A 21 -9.95 -17.10 -14.84
C THR A 21 -8.99 -17.97 -14.03
N PRO A 22 -7.92 -17.41 -13.45
CA PRO A 22 -7.04 -18.16 -12.56
C PRO A 22 -7.76 -18.83 -11.37
N ASN A 23 -8.95 -18.35 -11.02
CA ASN A 23 -9.79 -18.88 -9.93
C ASN A 23 -10.86 -19.86 -10.42
N GLY A 24 -10.77 -20.33 -11.69
CA GLY A 24 -11.67 -21.29 -12.32
C GLY A 24 -12.51 -20.70 -13.44
N ASP A 25 -13.27 -21.60 -14.08
CA ASP A 25 -14.14 -21.27 -15.19
C ASP A 25 -15.55 -20.89 -14.70
N PHE A 26 -16.06 -19.76 -15.20
CA PHE A 26 -17.39 -19.27 -14.87
C PHE A 26 -18.29 -19.27 -16.09
N ASN A 27 -19.45 -19.92 -16.00
CA ASN A 27 -20.42 -19.91 -17.06
C ASN A 27 -21.36 -18.69 -16.91
N LEU A 28 -21.23 -17.72 -17.81
CA LEU A 28 -22.02 -16.48 -17.79
C LEU A 28 -23.52 -16.67 -18.04
N ALA A 29 -23.92 -17.82 -18.57
CA ALA A 29 -25.34 -18.18 -18.72
C ALA A 29 -25.96 -18.56 -17.38
N LYS A 30 -25.17 -19.10 -16.41
CA LYS A 30 -25.66 -19.51 -15.09
C LYS A 30 -25.78 -18.30 -14.15
N SER A 31 -26.93 -18.15 -13.53
CA SER A 31 -27.19 -17.05 -12.60
C SER A 31 -26.33 -17.14 -11.32
N SER A 32 -25.95 -18.34 -10.89
CA SER A 32 -25.03 -18.59 -9.78
C SER A 32 -23.66 -18.03 -10.04
N ASP A 33 -23.11 -18.27 -11.23
CA ASP A 33 -21.76 -17.85 -11.60
C ASP A 33 -21.69 -16.34 -11.81
N ARG A 34 -22.73 -15.74 -12.40
CA ARG A 34 -22.87 -14.29 -12.49
C ARG A 34 -22.91 -13.61 -11.11
N LYS A 35 -23.63 -14.20 -10.13
CA LYS A 35 -23.62 -13.69 -8.75
C LYS A 35 -22.25 -13.80 -8.11
N ARG A 36 -21.54 -14.88 -8.36
CA ARG A 36 -20.18 -15.12 -7.85
C ARG A 36 -19.17 -14.13 -8.44
N ILE A 37 -19.19 -13.91 -9.75
CA ILE A 37 -18.36 -12.89 -10.42
C ILE A 37 -18.67 -11.49 -9.86
N LYS A 38 -19.97 -11.13 -9.74
CA LYS A 38 -20.36 -9.84 -9.19
C LYS A 38 -19.84 -9.65 -7.75
N LYS A 39 -19.88 -10.69 -6.93
CA LYS A 39 -19.33 -10.65 -5.57
C LYS A 39 -17.82 -10.44 -5.58
N MET A 40 -17.08 -11.14 -6.44
CA MET A 40 -15.63 -10.97 -6.61
C MET A 40 -15.27 -9.55 -7.08
N VAL A 41 -15.98 -8.99 -8.05
CA VAL A 41 -15.75 -7.62 -8.53
C VAL A 41 -16.02 -6.60 -7.42
N ILE A 42 -17.09 -6.77 -6.64
CA ILE A 42 -17.38 -5.90 -5.49
C ILE A 42 -16.28 -6.00 -4.43
N GLU A 43 -15.77 -7.21 -4.19
CA GLU A 43 -14.71 -7.44 -3.22
C GLU A 43 -13.37 -6.83 -3.68
N LEU A 44 -13.03 -6.95 -4.97
CA LEU A 44 -11.89 -6.27 -5.57
C LEU A 44 -12.03 -4.73 -5.49
N GLN A 45 -13.20 -4.20 -5.80
CA GLN A 45 -13.46 -2.76 -5.68
C GLN A 45 -13.33 -2.29 -4.23
N ARG A 46 -13.91 -3.02 -3.26
CA ARG A 46 -13.76 -2.71 -1.84
C ARG A 46 -12.30 -2.76 -1.39
N THR A 47 -11.54 -3.73 -1.87
CA THR A 47 -10.10 -3.84 -1.57
C THR A 47 -9.33 -2.66 -2.15
N THR A 48 -9.63 -2.27 -3.39
CA THR A 48 -9.01 -1.12 -4.06
C THR A 48 -9.38 0.19 -3.36
N ASP A 49 -10.66 0.37 -3.01
CA ASP A 49 -11.12 1.55 -2.26
C ASP A 49 -10.50 1.61 -0.86
N ALA A 50 -10.36 0.47 -0.19
CA ALA A 50 -9.68 0.39 1.11
C ALA A 50 -8.20 0.75 1.02
N LEU A 51 -7.52 0.38 -0.07
CA LEU A 51 -6.13 0.74 -0.33
C LEU A 51 -5.96 2.23 -0.66
N THR A 52 -6.97 2.86 -1.26
CA THR A 52 -6.88 4.27 -1.70
C THR A 52 -7.40 5.27 -0.69
N ARG A 53 -8.30 4.88 0.22
CA ARG A 53 -8.92 5.77 1.21
C ARG A 53 -8.75 5.23 2.63
N ARG A 54 -7.56 5.39 3.19
CA ARG A 54 -7.39 5.22 4.64
C ARG A 54 -7.82 6.48 5.35
N ASP A 55 -8.64 6.31 6.38
CA ASP A 55 -9.05 7.42 7.24
C ASP A 55 -8.12 7.53 8.46
N ILE A 56 -7.98 8.75 9.00
CA ILE A 56 -7.27 8.98 10.27
C ILE A 56 -7.94 8.24 11.43
N ALA A 57 -9.26 8.01 11.34
CA ALA A 57 -9.99 7.21 12.29
C ALA A 57 -9.48 5.75 12.32
N ASP A 58 -9.22 5.15 11.17
CA ASP A 58 -8.66 3.78 11.07
C ASP A 58 -7.28 3.69 11.71
N TRP A 59 -6.43 4.69 11.47
CA TRP A 59 -5.12 4.80 12.10
C TRP A 59 -5.24 4.90 13.62
N ARG A 60 -6.14 5.74 14.13
CA ARG A 60 -6.36 5.89 15.57
C ARG A 60 -6.84 4.59 16.20
N ASN A 61 -7.79 3.91 15.58
CA ASN A 61 -8.30 2.62 16.05
C ASN A 61 -7.20 1.56 16.05
N ALA A 62 -6.40 1.48 14.99
CA ALA A 62 -5.28 0.55 14.90
C ALA A 62 -4.21 0.83 15.97
N TRP A 63 -3.93 2.11 16.22
CA TRP A 63 -3.01 2.51 17.29
C TRP A 63 -3.55 2.13 18.67
N GLN A 64 -4.84 2.41 18.96
CA GLN A 64 -5.47 1.99 20.22
C GLN A 64 -5.43 0.48 20.43
N MET A 65 -5.63 -0.31 19.37
CA MET A 65 -5.49 -1.77 19.44
C MET A 65 -4.06 -2.20 19.72
N ALA A 66 -3.08 -1.51 19.14
CA ALA A 66 -1.66 -1.83 19.34
C ALA A 66 -1.16 -1.53 20.76
N ILE A 67 -1.70 -0.49 21.42
CA ILE A 67 -1.32 -0.11 22.78
C ILE A 67 -2.21 -0.71 23.87
N ASN A 68 -3.12 -1.61 23.52
CA ASN A 68 -3.98 -2.28 24.51
C ASN A 68 -3.13 -3.12 25.44
N VAL A 69 -3.25 -2.87 26.74
CA VAL A 69 -2.43 -3.55 27.77
C VAL A 69 -2.78 -5.03 27.92
N ASP A 70 -4.06 -5.37 27.78
CA ASP A 70 -4.54 -6.74 28.01
C ASP A 70 -4.33 -7.65 26.79
N SER A 71 -4.42 -7.07 25.58
CA SER A 71 -4.30 -7.81 24.32
C SER A 71 -3.75 -6.90 23.22
N PRO A 72 -2.43 -6.64 23.21
CA PRO A 72 -1.80 -5.81 22.19
C PRO A 72 -1.91 -6.46 20.81
N ASN A 73 -2.38 -5.71 19.83
CA ASN A 73 -2.52 -6.20 18.45
C ASN A 73 -2.05 -5.15 17.45
N ARG A 74 -0.90 -5.40 16.83
CA ARG A 74 -0.26 -4.52 15.84
C ARG A 74 -0.64 -4.85 14.39
N GLN A 75 -1.43 -5.89 14.14
CA GLN A 75 -1.68 -6.40 12.78
C GLN A 75 -2.27 -5.32 11.86
N ARG A 76 -3.30 -4.60 12.33
CA ARG A 76 -3.91 -3.49 11.57
C ARG A 76 -2.97 -2.31 11.40
N LEU A 77 -2.15 -2.05 12.41
CA LEU A 77 -1.16 -0.97 12.35
C LEU A 77 -0.12 -1.24 11.27
N TYR A 78 0.35 -2.48 11.14
CA TYR A 78 1.28 -2.87 10.08
C TYR A 78 0.66 -2.78 8.66
N ASP A 79 -0.64 -2.98 8.51
CA ASP A 79 -1.30 -2.72 7.23
C ASP A 79 -1.28 -1.23 6.86
N ILE A 80 -1.50 -0.36 7.85
CA ILE A 80 -1.39 1.09 7.65
C ILE A 80 0.06 1.48 7.33
N TYR A 81 1.05 0.91 8.00
CA TYR A 81 2.46 1.19 7.72
C TYR A 81 2.86 0.80 6.29
N ARG A 82 2.32 -0.30 5.76
CA ARG A 82 2.51 -0.64 4.35
C ARG A 82 1.96 0.43 3.41
N ASP A 83 0.79 0.97 3.71
CA ASP A 83 0.19 2.05 2.92
C ASP A 83 0.99 3.35 3.03
N VAL A 84 1.59 3.61 4.20
CA VAL A 84 2.47 4.75 4.47
C VAL A 84 3.80 4.61 3.72
N ASP A 85 4.36 3.42 3.66
CA ASP A 85 5.63 3.11 3.00
C ASP A 85 5.57 3.28 1.47
N ILE A 86 4.37 3.21 0.89
CA ILE A 86 4.14 3.45 -0.55
C ILE A 86 4.39 4.93 -0.93
N ASP A 87 4.34 5.88 0.02
CA ASP A 87 4.61 7.28 -0.29
C ASP A 87 6.05 7.45 -0.81
N LEU A 88 6.17 7.91 -2.06
CA LEU A 88 7.45 7.99 -2.77
C LEU A 88 8.46 8.88 -2.07
N HIS A 89 8.01 10.02 -1.53
CA HIS A 89 8.89 10.96 -0.84
C HIS A 89 9.40 10.37 0.48
N LEU A 90 8.49 9.81 1.28
CA LEU A 90 8.85 9.15 2.53
C LEU A 90 9.80 7.97 2.30
N SER A 91 9.47 7.11 1.33
CA SER A 91 10.31 5.97 0.95
C SER A 91 11.71 6.41 0.50
N GLY A 92 11.81 7.51 -0.26
CA GLY A 92 13.09 8.12 -0.64
C GLY A 92 13.90 8.57 0.58
N CYS A 93 13.29 9.29 1.52
CA CYS A 93 13.94 9.74 2.76
C CYS A 93 14.42 8.55 3.62
N VAL A 94 13.60 7.51 3.73
CA VAL A 94 13.95 6.29 4.47
C VAL A 94 15.15 5.60 3.85
N ARG A 95 15.10 5.35 2.53
CA ARG A 95 16.22 4.70 1.81
C ARG A 95 17.51 5.49 1.90
N GLN A 96 17.44 6.82 1.83
CA GLN A 96 18.59 7.68 1.99
C GLN A 96 19.21 7.53 3.41
N ARG A 97 18.41 7.54 4.46
CA ARG A 97 18.88 7.35 5.85
C ARG A 97 19.50 5.98 6.06
N VAL A 98 18.84 4.92 5.61
CA VAL A 98 19.36 3.56 5.68
C VAL A 98 20.66 3.46 4.89
N GLY A 99 20.70 3.99 3.66
CA GLY A 99 21.90 4.03 2.82
C GLY A 99 23.08 4.73 3.46
N PHE A 100 22.86 5.83 4.17
CA PHE A 100 23.94 6.51 4.91
C PHE A 100 24.54 5.65 6.03
N VAL A 101 23.73 4.87 6.71
CA VAL A 101 24.22 3.94 7.74
C VAL A 101 24.96 2.78 7.11
N MET A 102 24.36 2.17 6.07
CA MET A 102 24.93 1.02 5.37
C MET A 102 26.25 1.34 4.65
N ALA A 103 26.44 2.60 4.22
CA ALA A 103 27.67 3.06 3.58
C ALA A 103 28.81 3.36 4.57
N LYS A 104 28.54 3.35 5.89
CA LYS A 104 29.58 3.55 6.91
C LYS A 104 30.38 2.28 7.10
N SER A 105 31.70 2.41 7.02
CA SER A 105 32.59 1.35 7.48
C SER A 105 32.54 1.23 9.01
N PHE A 106 32.58 0.02 9.49
CA PHE A 106 32.69 -0.28 10.91
C PHE A 106 33.97 -1.09 11.17
N LYS A 107 34.42 -1.10 12.41
CA LYS A 107 35.56 -1.89 12.85
C LYS A 107 35.17 -2.61 14.13
N LEU A 108 35.52 -3.88 14.23
CA LEU A 108 35.38 -4.63 15.47
C LEU A 108 36.61 -4.40 16.33
N VAL A 109 36.39 -4.08 17.58
CA VAL A 109 37.43 -3.85 18.55
C VAL A 109 37.21 -4.74 19.77
N ASP A 110 38.29 -5.17 20.40
CA ASP A 110 38.23 -5.90 21.66
C ASP A 110 37.84 -4.97 22.84
N ALA A 111 37.67 -5.52 24.02
CA ALA A 111 37.35 -4.75 25.23
C ALA A 111 38.41 -3.69 25.60
N LYS A 112 39.60 -3.78 25.02
CA LYS A 112 40.71 -2.84 25.25
C LYS A 112 40.81 -1.75 24.14
N GLY A 113 39.98 -1.84 23.13
CA GLY A 113 39.95 -0.90 21.99
C GLY A 113 40.91 -1.28 20.87
N ASN A 114 41.53 -2.44 20.85
CA ASN A 114 42.37 -2.91 19.76
C ASN A 114 41.50 -3.48 18.63
N GLU A 115 41.84 -3.22 17.38
CA GLU A 115 41.18 -3.75 16.23
C GLU A 115 41.34 -5.27 16.16
N ASN A 116 40.23 -5.99 15.91
CA ASN A 116 40.21 -7.43 15.69
C ASN A 116 39.85 -7.70 14.23
N GLU A 117 40.85 -7.82 13.38
CA GLU A 117 40.69 -8.03 11.95
C GLU A 117 40.03 -9.38 11.62
N GLU A 118 40.37 -10.43 12.38
CA GLU A 118 39.79 -11.76 12.18
C GLU A 118 38.29 -11.76 12.45
N ALA A 119 37.86 -11.19 13.57
CA ALA A 119 36.45 -11.05 13.88
C ALA A 119 35.74 -10.13 12.87
N HIS A 120 36.40 -9.07 12.40
CA HIS A 120 35.83 -8.17 11.38
C HIS A 120 35.48 -8.90 10.09
N HIS A 121 36.34 -9.82 9.65
CA HIS A 121 36.12 -10.62 8.44
C HIS A 121 34.84 -11.45 8.49
N TYR A 122 34.45 -11.98 9.67
CA TYR A 122 33.20 -12.73 9.86
C TYR A 122 31.94 -11.86 9.68
N PHE A 123 32.03 -10.56 9.93
CA PHE A 123 30.90 -9.62 9.84
C PHE A 123 30.89 -8.82 8.53
N ASP A 124 31.98 -8.75 7.77
CA ASP A 124 31.97 -8.08 6.45
C ASP A 124 31.45 -8.97 5.34
N GLN A 125 30.33 -9.65 5.62
CA GLN A 125 29.67 -10.59 4.71
C GLN A 125 28.24 -10.13 4.38
N ALA A 126 27.66 -10.73 3.33
CA ALA A 126 26.33 -10.39 2.84
C ALA A 126 25.24 -10.62 3.90
N TRP A 127 25.34 -11.71 4.66
CA TRP A 127 24.36 -12.06 5.69
C TRP A 127 24.26 -10.97 6.77
N PHE A 128 25.39 -10.40 7.18
CA PHE A 128 25.41 -9.33 8.18
C PHE A 128 24.80 -8.03 7.65
N LYS A 129 25.09 -7.68 6.39
CA LYS A 129 24.49 -6.52 5.74
C LYS A 129 22.96 -6.65 5.68
N GLN A 130 22.45 -7.84 5.34
CA GLN A 130 21.00 -8.11 5.33
C GLN A 130 20.39 -8.06 6.73
N MET A 131 21.06 -8.64 7.72
CA MET A 131 20.64 -8.56 9.13
C MET A 131 20.57 -7.11 9.61
N LEU A 132 21.58 -6.32 9.28
CA LEU A 132 21.64 -4.89 9.64
C LEU A 132 20.52 -4.10 8.99
N GLU A 133 20.18 -4.38 7.74
CA GLU A 133 19.05 -3.75 7.05
C GLU A 133 17.72 -4.04 7.76
N TYR A 134 17.47 -5.29 8.15
CA TYR A 134 16.29 -5.66 8.93
C TYR A 134 16.27 -5.04 10.33
N ALA A 135 17.43 -4.92 10.97
CA ALA A 135 17.58 -4.27 12.27
C ALA A 135 17.30 -2.76 12.16
N LEU A 136 17.78 -2.09 11.11
CA LEU A 136 17.49 -0.68 10.85
C LEU A 136 16.01 -0.42 10.57
N ALA A 137 15.33 -1.38 9.94
CA ALA A 137 13.91 -1.30 9.70
C ALA A 137 13.09 -1.27 11.00
N ALA A 138 13.61 -1.77 12.12
CA ALA A 138 12.94 -1.69 13.42
C ALA A 138 12.65 -0.24 13.86
N ASN A 139 13.52 0.72 13.53
CA ASN A 139 13.28 2.13 13.81
C ASN A 139 12.02 2.70 13.10
N LEU A 140 11.65 2.10 11.97
CA LEU A 140 10.51 2.55 11.17
C LEU A 140 9.24 1.83 11.59
N TRP A 141 9.35 0.52 11.80
CA TRP A 141 8.23 -0.38 12.10
C TRP A 141 8.00 -0.60 13.61
N GLY A 142 8.95 -0.16 14.45
CA GLY A 142 8.95 -0.33 15.90
C GLY A 142 9.70 -1.59 16.35
N HIS A 143 9.61 -2.68 15.59
CA HIS A 143 10.19 -3.97 15.95
C HIS A 143 10.56 -4.78 14.71
N SER A 144 11.63 -5.57 14.82
CA SER A 144 12.01 -6.60 13.83
C SER A 144 12.52 -7.84 14.57
N LEU A 145 11.97 -8.98 14.27
CA LEU A 145 12.48 -10.28 14.71
C LEU A 145 13.14 -10.95 13.52
N ILE A 146 14.42 -11.23 13.63
CA ILE A 146 15.28 -11.68 12.56
C ILE A 146 15.68 -13.12 12.84
N GLU A 147 15.46 -13.99 11.90
CA GLU A 147 15.86 -15.40 11.92
C GLU A 147 17.20 -15.56 11.20
N LEU A 148 18.18 -16.14 11.88
CA LEU A 148 19.43 -16.59 11.29
C LEU A 148 19.25 -18.03 10.81
N GLY A 149 19.63 -18.30 9.57
CA GLY A 149 19.62 -19.65 9.00
C GLY A 149 20.74 -20.54 9.55
N ASP A 150 20.96 -21.65 8.89
CA ASP A 150 22.01 -22.60 9.31
C ASP A 150 23.40 -21.98 9.19
N LEU A 151 24.26 -22.28 10.15
CA LEU A 151 25.67 -21.88 10.12
C LEU A 151 26.42 -22.80 9.17
N THR A 152 27.06 -22.23 8.15
CA THR A 152 27.86 -22.91 7.15
C THR A 152 29.24 -22.26 7.05
N THR A 153 30.07 -22.79 6.19
CA THR A 153 31.38 -22.24 5.89
C THR A 153 31.40 -21.85 4.41
N ASP A 154 31.83 -20.63 4.10
CA ASP A 154 31.99 -20.18 2.72
C ASP A 154 33.21 -20.80 2.03
N GLY A 155 33.48 -20.41 0.77
CA GLY A 155 34.61 -20.92 -0.02
C GLY A 155 36.00 -20.62 0.56
N ASP A 156 36.10 -19.63 1.42
CA ASP A 156 37.33 -19.16 2.08
C ASP A 156 37.51 -19.77 3.48
N GLY A 157 36.59 -20.66 3.90
CA GLY A 157 36.62 -21.30 5.20
C GLY A 157 36.05 -20.46 6.34
N CYS A 158 35.40 -19.34 6.04
CA CYS A 158 34.78 -18.46 7.03
C CYS A 158 33.38 -18.93 7.38
N PRO A 159 33.01 -18.96 8.68
CA PRO A 159 31.64 -19.23 9.08
C PRO A 159 30.69 -18.12 8.61
N CYS A 160 29.59 -18.53 7.99
CA CYS A 160 28.55 -17.64 7.51
C CYS A 160 27.17 -18.26 7.70
N TYR A 161 26.14 -17.44 7.79
CA TYR A 161 24.77 -17.93 7.81
C TYR A 161 24.27 -18.09 6.38
N THR A 162 23.57 -19.20 6.09
CA THR A 162 23.04 -19.52 4.77
C THR A 162 22.06 -18.47 4.28
N ASP A 163 21.20 -18.00 5.16
CA ASP A 163 20.24 -16.95 4.88
C ASP A 163 19.88 -16.20 6.17
N VAL A 164 19.32 -15.01 5.99
CA VAL A 164 18.79 -14.20 7.08
C VAL A 164 17.38 -13.78 6.68
N LYS A 165 16.41 -14.10 7.51
CA LYS A 165 14.99 -13.81 7.23
C LYS A 165 14.38 -12.91 8.28
N LEU A 166 13.47 -12.06 7.83
CA LEU A 166 12.62 -11.31 8.73
C LEU A 166 11.36 -12.13 9.02
N ILE A 167 11.10 -12.44 10.28
CA ILE A 167 9.83 -13.02 10.69
C ILE A 167 8.72 -12.02 10.38
N PRO A 168 7.63 -12.45 9.71
CA PRO A 168 6.55 -11.52 9.36
C PRO A 168 6.01 -10.80 10.60
N ARG A 169 6.13 -9.48 10.63
CA ARG A 169 5.81 -8.65 11.81
C ARG A 169 4.42 -8.89 12.38
N LYS A 170 3.44 -9.27 11.54
CA LYS A 170 2.08 -9.57 11.99
C LYS A 170 1.97 -10.78 12.90
N HIS A 171 2.95 -11.68 12.84
CA HIS A 171 3.01 -12.88 13.68
C HIS A 171 3.78 -12.66 14.97
N VAL A 172 4.45 -11.52 15.14
CA VAL A 172 5.24 -11.19 16.33
C VAL A 172 4.44 -10.30 17.26
N ILE A 173 4.43 -10.64 18.53
CA ILE A 173 3.86 -9.85 19.63
C ILE A 173 5.02 -9.48 20.57
N PRO A 174 5.69 -8.35 20.29
CA PRO A 174 6.91 -7.97 20.99
C PRO A 174 6.69 -7.75 22.48
N GLU A 175 5.51 -7.26 22.87
CA GLU A 175 5.16 -6.96 24.25
C GLU A 175 5.24 -8.19 25.18
N TYR A 176 5.04 -9.37 24.59
CA TYR A 176 5.11 -10.65 25.33
C TYR A 176 6.25 -11.56 24.89
N GLY A 177 7.08 -11.10 23.94
CA GLY A 177 8.17 -11.94 23.42
C GLY A 177 7.67 -13.20 22.71
N ARG A 178 6.52 -13.12 22.01
CA ARG A 178 5.84 -14.28 21.42
C ARG A 178 5.71 -14.20 19.91
N VAL A 179 5.85 -15.35 19.25
CA VAL A 179 5.50 -15.53 17.82
C VAL A 179 4.29 -16.45 17.74
N ILE A 180 3.23 -15.97 17.06
CA ILE A 180 2.03 -16.74 16.80
C ILE A 180 2.09 -17.37 15.38
N GLN A 181 1.66 -18.61 15.24
CA GLN A 181 1.69 -19.33 13.96
C GLN A 181 0.54 -18.87 13.04
N GLN A 182 -0.61 -18.58 13.61
CA GLN A 182 -1.80 -18.12 12.85
C GLN A 182 -2.26 -16.75 13.33
N LEU A 183 -2.63 -15.88 12.39
CA LEU A 183 -3.17 -14.57 12.72
C LEU A 183 -4.50 -14.72 13.48
N GLY A 184 -4.60 -14.05 14.63
CA GLY A 184 -5.77 -14.14 15.50
C GLY A 184 -5.69 -15.24 16.56
N GLN A 185 -4.60 -16.02 16.59
CA GLN A 185 -4.30 -16.98 17.64
C GLN A 185 -4.03 -16.22 18.96
N ASP A 186 -4.41 -16.84 20.09
CA ASP A 186 -4.08 -16.32 21.42
C ASP A 186 -2.56 -16.30 21.61
N TRP A 187 -2.03 -15.20 22.09
CA TRP A 187 -0.60 -15.02 22.36
C TRP A 187 -0.06 -16.04 23.38
N THR A 188 -0.89 -16.52 24.30
CA THR A 188 -0.51 -17.53 25.31
C THR A 188 -0.05 -18.84 24.69
N THR A 189 -0.55 -19.17 23.50
CA THR A 189 -0.18 -20.38 22.73
C THR A 189 0.98 -20.14 21.78
N GLY A 190 1.50 -18.92 21.72
CA GLY A 190 2.63 -18.54 20.87
C GLY A 190 3.96 -19.10 21.37
N ILE A 191 4.93 -19.18 20.45
CA ILE A 191 6.30 -19.59 20.73
C ILE A 191 7.04 -18.44 21.42
N ASP A 192 7.66 -18.70 22.55
CA ASP A 192 8.52 -17.75 23.25
C ASP A 192 9.89 -17.71 22.58
N TYR A 193 10.22 -16.58 21.92
CA TYR A 193 11.48 -16.47 21.22
C TYR A 193 12.67 -16.04 22.10
N HIS A 194 12.43 -15.70 23.37
CA HIS A 194 13.49 -15.46 24.34
C HIS A 194 13.97 -16.72 25.04
N SER A 195 13.23 -17.86 24.90
CA SER A 195 13.59 -19.12 25.49
C SER A 195 14.40 -20.00 24.54
N ALA A 196 15.28 -20.83 25.08
CA ALA A 196 15.99 -21.84 24.30
C ALA A 196 15.00 -22.85 23.66
N PRO A 197 15.24 -23.36 22.47
CA PRO A 197 16.41 -23.12 21.61
C PRO A 197 16.27 -21.84 20.71
N PHE A 198 15.14 -21.15 20.74
CA PHE A 198 14.82 -20.07 19.79
C PHE A 198 15.71 -18.85 20.01
N SER A 199 16.09 -18.53 21.22
CA SER A 199 17.01 -17.44 21.58
C SER A 199 18.39 -17.54 20.93
N ASP A 200 18.77 -18.72 20.44
CA ASP A 200 20.10 -18.94 19.89
C ASP A 200 20.23 -18.48 18.44
N TRP A 201 19.10 -18.32 17.74
CA TRP A 201 19.07 -18.03 16.31
C TRP A 201 18.01 -16.98 15.90
N LEU A 202 17.23 -16.49 16.86
CA LEU A 202 16.33 -15.36 16.66
C LEU A 202 16.93 -14.11 17.30
N ILE A 203 17.13 -13.07 16.51
CA ILE A 203 17.64 -11.78 16.95
C ILE A 203 16.51 -10.76 16.96
N GLU A 204 16.29 -10.16 18.12
CA GLU A 204 15.35 -9.08 18.28
C GLU A 204 16.03 -7.73 18.05
N ALA A 205 15.45 -6.88 17.19
CA ALA A 205 15.87 -5.50 17.00
C ALA A 205 14.68 -4.55 17.22
N GLY A 206 14.95 -3.44 17.91
CA GLY A 206 13.94 -2.50 18.35
C GLY A 206 13.56 -2.72 19.82
N ARG A 207 12.44 -2.11 20.21
CA ARG A 207 11.93 -2.22 21.59
C ARG A 207 10.49 -2.69 21.58
N PRO A 208 10.07 -3.48 22.57
CA PRO A 208 8.69 -3.99 22.64
C PRO A 208 7.64 -2.89 22.75
N ASP A 209 7.99 -1.75 23.36
CA ASP A 209 7.11 -0.59 23.57
C ASP A 209 7.12 0.41 22.40
N ASP A 210 8.05 0.28 21.46
CA ASP A 210 8.16 1.19 20.32
C ASP A 210 7.23 0.77 19.18
N LEU A 211 6.51 1.73 18.65
CA LEU A 211 5.65 1.55 17.46
C LEU A 211 6.27 2.12 16.18
N GLY A 212 7.49 2.63 16.26
CA GLY A 212 8.26 3.11 15.13
C GLY A 212 7.85 4.47 14.56
N LEU A 213 8.63 4.93 13.60
CA LEU A 213 8.44 6.25 12.99
C LEU A 213 7.25 6.28 12.02
N TYR A 214 6.84 5.15 11.46
CA TYR A 214 5.68 5.09 10.57
C TYR A 214 4.38 5.46 11.29
N LEU A 215 4.27 5.24 12.60
CA LEU A 215 3.14 5.73 13.39
C LEU A 215 2.98 7.25 13.25
N LYS A 216 4.09 7.98 13.33
CA LYS A 216 4.10 9.46 13.24
C LYS A 216 3.94 9.92 11.79
N ALA A 217 4.61 9.24 10.85
CA ALA A 217 4.52 9.55 9.43
C ALA A 217 3.09 9.37 8.88
N ALA A 218 2.34 8.39 9.38
CA ALA A 218 0.97 8.11 8.95
C ALA A 218 0.06 9.34 9.06
N THR A 219 0.24 10.17 10.09
CA THR A 219 -0.58 11.39 10.30
C THR A 219 -0.42 12.41 9.18
N GLN A 220 0.67 12.38 8.44
CA GLN A 220 0.96 13.28 7.32
C GLN A 220 0.70 12.62 5.96
N THR A 221 1.06 11.35 5.81
CA THR A 221 0.94 10.63 4.54
C THR A 221 -0.51 10.28 4.19
N ILE A 222 -1.33 9.92 5.18
CA ILE A 222 -2.75 9.60 4.95
C ILE A 222 -3.51 10.83 4.41
N PRO A 223 -3.47 12.02 5.03
CA PRO A 223 -4.12 13.21 4.49
C PRO A 223 -3.57 13.62 3.12
N LYS A 224 -2.24 13.52 2.93
CA LYS A 224 -1.59 13.81 1.64
C LYS A 224 -2.15 12.94 0.52
N LYS A 225 -2.25 11.63 0.76
CA LYS A 225 -2.81 10.67 -0.21
C LYS A 225 -4.27 10.96 -0.53
N ASN A 226 -5.08 11.25 0.49
CA ASN A 226 -6.47 11.63 0.31
C ASN A 226 -6.62 12.95 -0.45
N MET A 227 -5.76 13.94 -0.18
CA MET A 227 -5.73 15.20 -0.92
C MET A 227 -5.46 15.01 -2.41
N LEU A 228 -4.52 14.16 -2.79
CA LEU A 228 -4.24 13.86 -4.19
C LEU A 228 -5.48 13.27 -4.88
N ALA A 229 -6.17 12.33 -4.23
CA ALA A 229 -7.39 11.76 -4.77
C ALA A 229 -8.53 12.80 -4.92
N PHE A 230 -8.65 13.73 -3.97
CA PHE A 230 -9.59 14.85 -4.09
C PHE A 230 -9.20 15.81 -5.19
N TRP A 231 -7.91 16.03 -5.40
CA TRP A 231 -7.42 16.91 -6.46
C TRP A 231 -7.70 16.34 -7.84
N ASP A 232 -7.48 15.03 -8.02
CA ASP A 232 -7.83 14.34 -9.26
C ASP A 232 -9.35 14.47 -9.54
N SER A 233 -10.19 14.18 -8.53
CA SER A 233 -11.64 14.35 -8.67
C SER A 233 -12.05 15.78 -8.94
N PHE A 234 -11.40 16.75 -8.31
CA PHE A 234 -11.61 18.16 -8.58
C PHE A 234 -11.23 18.53 -10.02
N GLY A 235 -10.07 18.02 -10.49
CA GLY A 235 -9.64 18.21 -11.89
C GLY A 235 -10.62 17.60 -12.90
N GLU A 236 -11.20 16.45 -12.61
CA GLU A 236 -12.22 15.82 -13.45
C GLU A 236 -13.53 16.64 -13.50
N ILE A 237 -13.98 17.14 -12.35
CA ILE A 237 -15.27 17.84 -12.25
C ILE A 237 -15.16 19.28 -12.76
N PHE A 238 -14.09 19.99 -12.39
CA PHE A 238 -13.94 21.43 -12.63
C PHE A 238 -12.95 21.75 -13.76
N GLY A 239 -12.09 20.82 -14.14
CA GLY A 239 -11.18 20.96 -15.27
C GLY A 239 -11.90 20.85 -16.64
N MET A 240 -13.10 20.25 -16.64
CA MET A 240 -13.97 20.27 -17.82
C MET A 240 -15.11 21.25 -17.58
N PRO A 241 -15.22 22.34 -18.36
CA PRO A 241 -16.34 23.26 -18.23
C PRO A 241 -17.67 22.54 -18.49
N MET A 242 -18.66 22.82 -17.65
CA MET A 242 -20.01 22.28 -17.86
C MET A 242 -20.57 22.83 -19.17
N ARG A 243 -20.96 21.92 -20.03
CA ARG A 243 -21.50 22.27 -21.37
C ARG A 243 -23.02 22.21 -21.30
N ILE A 244 -23.67 23.34 -21.58
CA ILE A 244 -25.12 23.45 -21.59
C ILE A 244 -25.54 23.80 -23.00
N ALA A 245 -26.38 22.97 -23.62
CA ALA A 245 -27.06 23.31 -24.85
C ALA A 245 -28.50 23.73 -24.53
N ARG A 246 -28.93 24.91 -24.98
CA ARG A 246 -30.30 25.38 -24.89
C ARG A 246 -30.88 25.39 -26.30
N THR A 247 -32.03 24.79 -26.51
CA THR A 247 -32.74 24.80 -27.80
C THR A 247 -34.20 25.04 -27.55
N THR A 248 -34.83 25.73 -28.48
CA THR A 248 -36.29 25.96 -28.53
C THR A 248 -37.03 24.77 -29.15
N SER A 249 -36.30 23.90 -29.86
CA SER A 249 -36.86 22.69 -30.47
C SER A 249 -37.28 21.68 -29.39
N ARG A 250 -38.48 21.12 -29.55
CA ARG A 250 -39.03 20.03 -28.75
C ARG A 250 -38.93 18.67 -29.44
N ASP A 251 -38.24 18.60 -30.57
CA ASP A 251 -38.10 17.36 -31.33
C ASP A 251 -37.13 16.42 -30.57
N PRO A 252 -37.57 15.21 -30.17
CA PRO A 252 -36.72 14.23 -29.47
C PRO A 252 -35.48 13.83 -30.26
N LYS A 253 -35.51 13.85 -31.59
CA LYS A 253 -34.37 13.51 -32.45
C LYS A 253 -33.30 14.59 -32.36
N GLU A 254 -33.70 15.86 -32.34
CA GLU A 254 -32.75 16.97 -32.19
C GLU A 254 -32.14 17.05 -30.79
N MET A 255 -32.94 16.82 -29.76
CA MET A 255 -32.45 16.71 -28.39
C MET A 255 -31.43 15.57 -28.22
N GLY A 256 -31.71 14.41 -28.82
CA GLY A 256 -30.77 13.28 -28.81
C GLY A 256 -29.47 13.54 -29.57
N ARG A 257 -29.56 14.31 -30.68
CA ARG A 257 -28.38 14.73 -31.45
C ARG A 257 -27.52 15.70 -30.66
N LEU A 258 -28.11 16.67 -29.97
CA LEU A 258 -27.40 17.62 -29.11
C LEU A 258 -26.75 16.94 -27.93
N GLU A 259 -27.43 15.97 -27.31
CA GLU A 259 -26.88 15.17 -26.23
C GLU A 259 -25.65 14.39 -26.69
N GLN A 260 -25.72 13.75 -27.86
CA GLN A 260 -24.57 13.02 -28.42
C GLN A 260 -23.40 13.96 -28.75
N MET A 261 -23.70 15.14 -29.31
CA MET A 261 -22.69 16.16 -29.58
C MET A 261 -21.98 16.62 -28.30
N LEU A 262 -22.72 16.90 -27.23
CA LEU A 262 -22.14 17.32 -25.95
C LEU A 262 -21.32 16.23 -25.30
N LYS A 263 -21.77 14.96 -25.40
CA LYS A 263 -21.03 13.80 -24.90
C LYS A 263 -19.73 13.52 -25.66
N GLY A 264 -19.77 13.73 -26.99
CA GLY A 264 -18.63 13.50 -27.90
C GLY A 264 -17.64 14.66 -27.96
N ALA A 265 -17.99 15.83 -27.45
CA ALA A 265 -17.16 17.03 -27.57
C ALA A 265 -15.92 16.92 -26.66
N GLY A 266 -14.76 16.58 -27.23
CA GLY A 266 -13.44 16.62 -26.59
C GLY A 266 -12.78 18.01 -26.74
N ALA A 267 -11.51 18.11 -26.31
CA ALA A 267 -10.74 19.37 -26.31
C ALA A 267 -10.53 20.00 -27.70
N SER A 268 -10.72 19.23 -28.78
CA SER A 268 -10.44 19.65 -30.16
C SER A 268 -11.65 19.54 -31.11
N GLN A 269 -12.86 19.37 -30.57
CA GLN A 269 -14.05 19.23 -31.44
C GLN A 269 -14.74 20.57 -31.68
N TYR A 270 -15.07 20.82 -32.95
CA TYR A 270 -15.98 21.89 -33.34
C TYR A 270 -17.41 21.36 -33.37
N MET A 271 -18.36 22.23 -33.09
CA MET A 271 -19.79 21.93 -33.12
C MET A 271 -20.49 22.84 -34.11
N VAL A 272 -21.42 22.27 -34.86
CA VAL A 272 -22.32 23.03 -35.74
C VAL A 272 -23.73 22.96 -35.15
N ALA A 273 -24.26 24.08 -34.75
CA ALA A 273 -25.60 24.22 -34.19
C ALA A 273 -26.48 25.06 -35.09
N GLY A 274 -27.80 24.82 -35.05
CA GLY A 274 -28.79 25.68 -35.76
C GLY A 274 -28.91 27.05 -35.11
N GLN A 275 -29.54 27.99 -35.82
CA GLN A 275 -29.73 29.38 -35.33
C GLN A 275 -30.47 29.46 -33.98
N ASP A 276 -31.29 28.46 -33.65
CA ASP A 276 -32.09 28.40 -32.41
C ASP A 276 -31.41 27.62 -31.28
N THR A 277 -30.13 27.28 -31.43
CA THR A 277 -29.39 26.52 -30.43
C THR A 277 -28.26 27.36 -29.88
N GLU A 278 -28.30 27.64 -28.58
CA GLU A 278 -27.24 28.30 -27.82
C GLU A 278 -26.44 27.27 -27.05
N ILE A 279 -25.11 27.29 -27.18
CA ILE A 279 -24.19 26.42 -26.43
C ILE A 279 -23.36 27.30 -25.53
N GLU A 280 -23.52 27.09 -24.23
CA GLU A 280 -22.82 27.82 -23.20
C GLU A 280 -21.81 26.91 -22.49
N PHE A 281 -20.58 27.37 -22.33
CA PHE A 281 -19.58 26.75 -21.50
C PHE A 281 -19.57 27.48 -20.16
N VAL A 282 -20.14 26.87 -19.15
CA VAL A 282 -20.14 27.43 -17.80
C VAL A 282 -18.82 27.13 -17.14
N GLU A 283 -17.94 28.12 -17.10
CA GLU A 283 -16.72 28.03 -16.28
C GLU A 283 -17.09 28.07 -14.80
N SER A 284 -16.56 27.14 -14.02
CA SER A 284 -16.69 27.19 -12.57
C SER A 284 -15.81 28.33 -12.03
N GLY A 285 -16.40 29.51 -11.86
CA GLY A 285 -15.76 30.80 -11.60
C GLY A 285 -15.05 30.93 -10.25
N LYS A 286 -14.32 29.92 -9.76
CA LYS A 286 -13.47 30.04 -8.56
C LYS A 286 -12.14 29.33 -8.74
N GLY A 287 -11.23 29.99 -9.47
CA GLY A 287 -9.81 29.59 -9.55
C GLY A 287 -9.07 29.56 -8.19
N ASP A 288 -9.68 30.09 -7.12
CA ASP A 288 -9.07 30.11 -5.78
C ASP A 288 -9.02 28.76 -5.09
N ALA A 289 -9.86 27.80 -5.46
CA ALA A 289 -9.82 26.47 -4.87
C ALA A 289 -8.52 25.74 -5.20
N PHE A 290 -7.89 26.04 -6.34
CA PHE A 290 -6.59 25.49 -6.72
C PHE A 290 -5.46 25.98 -5.81
N ASN A 291 -5.50 27.26 -5.43
CA ASN A 291 -4.48 27.90 -4.60
C ASN A 291 -4.47 27.42 -3.15
N VAL A 292 -5.56 26.83 -2.65
CA VAL A 292 -5.63 26.27 -1.29
C VAL A 292 -4.75 25.02 -1.16
N TYR A 293 -4.58 24.27 -2.27
CA TYR A 293 -3.79 23.04 -2.29
C TYR A 293 -2.30 23.28 -2.61
N ASP A 294 -1.97 24.39 -3.27
CA ASP A 294 -0.59 24.73 -3.66
C ASP A 294 0.28 25.23 -2.47
N LYS A 295 -0.34 25.56 -1.35
CA LYS A 295 0.35 26.12 -0.16
C LYS A 295 0.70 25.09 0.92
N ARG A 296 0.58 23.81 0.65
CA ARG A 296 0.97 22.72 1.56
C ARG A 296 1.93 21.76 0.89
#